data_5458aaadf09c4c9d26403d03a82ce25d
#
_entry.id   5458aaadf09c4c9d26403d03a82ce25d
#
_cell.length_a   1.000
_cell.length_b   1.000
_cell.length_c   1.000
_cell.angle_alpha   90.00
_cell.angle_beta   90.00
_cell.angle_gamma   90.00
#
_symmetry.space_group_name_H-M   'P 1'
#
loop_
_entity.id
_entity.type
_entity.pdbx_description
1 polymer ?
#
loop_
_entity_poly.entity_id
_entity_poly.type
_entity_poly.pdbx_seq_one_letter_code
_entity_poly.pdbx_strand_id
1 'polypeptide(L)'
;KAGQDFFPLTVDYLERTYAAGKIPGGFFKREGKQSEKEILTSRLIDRPIRPLFPEGFYHDIQIVAMVVSLDPEIDSDIPAMIGASAALVLSGVPFAGPIGAARVGYADGAYLLNPTKSELEKSQLDLVVAGTAKAVLMVESEAQILPEDVMLGAVVYGHEQMQAVIAAINELADEVNP
;
A
#
# COMPACT_ATOMS: atom_id res chain seq x y z
N LYS A 1 21.35 15.38 -9.72
CA LYS A 1 22.04 16.69 -9.53
C LYS A 1 23.32 16.47 -8.75
N ALA A 2 24.44 17.12 -9.14
CA ALA A 2 25.68 17.01 -8.39
C ALA A 2 25.48 17.57 -6.96
N GLY A 3 25.89 16.79 -5.93
CA GLY A 3 25.75 17.18 -4.52
C GLY A 3 24.43 16.78 -3.85
N GLN A 4 23.63 15.92 -4.47
CA GLN A 4 22.44 15.38 -3.84
C GLN A 4 22.83 14.22 -2.92
N ASP A 5 22.41 14.27 -1.68
CA ASP A 5 22.76 13.36 -0.60
C ASP A 5 21.57 12.49 -0.13
N PHE A 6 20.41 12.61 -0.80
CA PHE A 6 19.21 11.84 -0.51
C PHE A 6 18.55 11.31 -1.78
N PHE A 7 17.78 10.23 -1.64
CA PHE A 7 17.00 9.64 -2.73
C PHE A 7 15.69 10.43 -2.95
N PRO A 8 15.51 11.08 -4.11
CA PRO A 8 14.34 11.92 -4.40
C PRO A 8 13.17 11.08 -4.90
N LEU A 9 12.58 10.29 -4.03
CA LEU A 9 11.34 9.56 -4.29
C LEU A 9 10.15 10.40 -3.85
N THR A 10 9.21 10.64 -4.76
CA THR A 10 7.93 11.29 -4.47
C THR A 10 6.80 10.29 -4.72
N VAL A 11 5.90 10.14 -3.77
CA VAL A 11 4.72 9.30 -3.90
C VAL A 11 3.48 10.15 -3.70
N ASP A 12 2.63 10.18 -4.73
CA ASP A 12 1.33 10.85 -4.72
C ASP A 12 0.23 9.80 -4.80
N TYR A 13 -0.68 9.83 -3.83
CA TYR A 13 -1.90 9.03 -3.85
C TYR A 13 -3.10 9.97 -3.92
N LEU A 14 -4.01 9.72 -4.84
CA LEU A 14 -5.14 10.59 -5.15
C LEU A 14 -6.44 9.79 -5.22
N GLU A 15 -7.41 10.15 -4.37
CA GLU A 15 -8.79 9.67 -4.46
C GLU A 15 -9.67 10.74 -5.09
N ARG A 16 -10.18 10.47 -6.28
CA ARG A 16 -11.08 11.41 -6.94
C ARG A 16 -12.54 11.10 -6.59
N THR A 17 -13.30 12.13 -6.28
CA THR A 17 -14.71 12.02 -5.88
C THR A 17 -15.56 11.30 -6.92
N TYR A 18 -15.23 11.50 -8.21
CA TYR A 18 -15.91 10.84 -9.32
C TYR A 18 -15.72 9.31 -9.33
N ALA A 19 -14.63 8.78 -8.74
CA ALA A 19 -14.39 7.34 -8.65
C ALA A 19 -15.48 6.62 -7.85
N ALA A 20 -16.09 7.32 -6.88
CA ALA A 20 -17.24 6.86 -6.11
C ALA A 20 -18.59 7.33 -6.70
N GLY A 21 -18.62 7.85 -7.92
CA GLY A 21 -19.82 8.40 -8.55
C GLY A 21 -20.37 9.67 -7.91
N LYS A 22 -19.53 10.42 -7.20
CA LYS A 22 -19.92 11.61 -6.43
C LYS A 22 -19.33 12.89 -7.02
N ILE A 23 -19.96 14.01 -6.71
CA ILE A 23 -19.45 15.36 -7.01
C ILE A 23 -18.71 15.87 -5.77
N PRO A 24 -17.58 16.61 -5.93
CA PRO A 24 -16.89 17.21 -4.82
C PRO A 24 -17.82 18.04 -3.92
N GLY A 25 -17.65 17.90 -2.62
CA GLY A 25 -18.40 18.68 -1.62
C GLY A 25 -17.97 20.14 -1.57
N GLY A 26 -18.59 20.90 -0.65
CA GLY A 26 -18.28 22.29 -0.42
C GLY A 26 -18.90 23.25 -1.44
N PHE A 27 -18.72 24.56 -1.18
CA PHE A 27 -19.32 25.62 -1.98
C PHE A 27 -18.79 25.65 -3.43
N PHE A 28 -17.48 25.49 -3.61
CA PHE A 28 -16.83 25.57 -4.92
C PHE A 28 -16.97 24.33 -5.79
N LYS A 29 -17.47 23.21 -5.26
CA LYS A 29 -17.56 21.93 -5.98
C LYS A 29 -16.24 21.49 -6.65
N ARG A 30 -15.12 21.73 -5.98
CA ARG A 30 -13.77 21.44 -6.45
C ARG A 30 -13.02 20.58 -5.43
N GLU A 31 -12.22 19.66 -5.94
CA GLU A 31 -11.19 18.98 -5.17
C GLU A 31 -10.03 19.96 -4.97
N GLY A 32 -9.69 20.21 -3.73
CA GLY A 32 -8.64 21.15 -3.35
C GLY A 32 -7.32 20.45 -3.01
N LYS A 33 -6.79 20.75 -1.81
CA LYS A 33 -5.60 20.08 -1.28
C LYS A 33 -5.87 18.61 -1.01
N GLN A 34 -4.80 17.82 -1.00
CA GLN A 34 -4.87 16.42 -0.59
C GLN A 34 -5.48 16.29 0.81
N SER A 35 -6.33 15.30 0.98
CA SER A 35 -6.91 14.94 2.27
C SER A 35 -5.84 14.29 3.17
N GLU A 36 -6.10 14.25 4.48
CA GLU A 36 -5.25 13.54 5.43
C GLU A 36 -5.07 12.07 5.05
N LYS A 37 -6.14 11.40 4.63
CA LYS A 37 -6.10 10.02 4.13
C LYS A 37 -5.16 9.88 2.93
N GLU A 38 -5.24 10.78 1.95
CA GLU A 38 -4.35 10.74 0.78
C GLU A 38 -2.89 10.90 1.16
N ILE A 39 -2.57 11.79 2.10
CA ILE A 39 -1.21 11.99 2.60
C ILE A 39 -0.71 10.75 3.35
N LEU A 40 -1.54 10.18 4.23
CA LEU A 40 -1.18 8.98 5.00
C LEU A 40 -0.98 7.77 4.09
N THR A 41 -1.85 7.58 3.09
CA THR A 41 -1.70 6.50 2.12
C THR A 41 -0.46 6.68 1.25
N SER A 42 -0.12 7.91 0.84
CA SER A 42 1.15 8.18 0.15
C SER A 42 2.36 7.73 0.97
N ARG A 43 2.34 7.99 2.28
CA ARG A 43 3.40 7.55 3.20
C ARG A 43 3.40 6.03 3.41
N LEU A 44 2.22 5.41 3.42
CA LEU A 44 2.06 3.97 3.54
C LEU A 44 2.70 3.25 2.33
N ILE A 45 2.59 3.83 1.14
CA ILE A 45 3.23 3.33 -0.09
C ILE A 45 4.75 3.59 -0.06
N ASP A 46 5.18 4.79 0.33
CA ASP A 46 6.59 5.20 0.31
C ASP A 46 7.47 4.35 1.25
N ARG A 47 7.00 4.08 2.47
CA ARG A 47 7.79 3.44 3.53
C ARG A 47 8.37 2.07 3.17
N PRO A 48 7.62 1.11 2.60
CA PRO A 48 8.17 -0.19 2.22
C PRO A 48 8.95 -0.15 0.90
N ILE A 49 8.73 0.83 0.04
CA ILE A 49 9.35 0.95 -1.29
C ILE A 49 10.73 1.59 -1.21
N ARG A 50 10.86 2.67 -0.47
CA ARG A 50 12.08 3.49 -0.40
C ARG A 50 13.36 2.69 -0.06
N PRO A 51 13.38 1.79 0.92
CA PRO A 51 14.58 1.03 1.29
C PRO A 51 15.00 -0.02 0.26
N LEU A 52 14.18 -0.29 -0.74
CA LEU A 52 14.45 -1.29 -1.79
C LEU A 52 15.19 -0.71 -3.00
N PHE A 53 15.51 0.57 -3.00
CA PHE A 53 16.41 1.15 -3.99
C PHE A 53 17.86 1.05 -3.52
N PRO A 54 18.83 0.82 -4.44
CA PRO A 54 20.23 0.67 -4.07
C PRO A 54 20.80 1.98 -3.53
N GLU A 55 21.75 1.88 -2.61
CA GLU A 55 22.50 3.01 -2.10
C GLU A 55 23.21 3.73 -3.26
N GLY A 56 23.19 5.07 -3.24
CA GLY A 56 23.77 5.89 -4.30
C GLY A 56 22.89 6.09 -5.52
N PHE A 57 21.68 5.55 -5.54
CA PHE A 57 20.70 5.84 -6.58
C PHE A 57 19.96 7.14 -6.26
N TYR A 58 20.26 8.19 -7.03
CA TYR A 58 19.75 9.57 -6.80
C TYR A 58 18.97 10.13 -8.00
N HIS A 59 18.43 9.26 -8.85
CA HIS A 59 17.52 9.70 -9.91
C HIS A 59 16.15 10.03 -9.33
N ASP A 60 15.50 11.05 -9.87
CA ASP A 60 14.13 11.42 -9.48
C ASP A 60 13.14 10.32 -9.88
N ILE A 61 12.41 9.80 -8.91
CA ILE A 61 11.32 8.84 -9.12
C ILE A 61 10.03 9.47 -8.61
N GLN A 62 9.01 9.46 -9.44
CA GLN A 62 7.65 9.83 -9.03
C GLN A 62 6.71 8.66 -9.23
N ILE A 63 5.99 8.30 -8.18
CA ILE A 63 4.90 7.32 -8.20
C ILE A 63 3.60 8.08 -8.04
N VAL A 64 2.68 7.92 -8.99
CA VAL A 64 1.34 8.50 -8.91
C VAL A 64 0.32 7.38 -8.92
N ALA A 65 -0.33 7.15 -7.79
CA ALA A 65 -1.43 6.21 -7.65
C ALA A 65 -2.75 6.98 -7.63
N MET A 66 -3.59 6.76 -8.63
CA MET A 66 -4.88 7.44 -8.77
C MET A 66 -6.04 6.45 -8.74
N VAL A 67 -6.96 6.63 -7.82
CA VAL A 67 -8.19 5.85 -7.74
C VAL A 67 -9.19 6.41 -8.74
N VAL A 68 -9.51 5.62 -9.78
CA VAL A 68 -10.42 6.03 -10.85
C VAL A 68 -11.79 5.33 -10.80
N SER A 69 -11.88 4.25 -10.01
CA SER A 69 -13.12 3.54 -9.71
C SER A 69 -13.03 2.96 -8.31
N LEU A 70 -14.06 3.11 -7.50
CA LEU A 70 -14.06 2.75 -6.09
C LEU A 70 -15.35 2.03 -5.71
N ASP A 71 -15.22 0.87 -5.08
CA ASP A 71 -16.25 0.29 -4.24
C ASP A 71 -16.16 0.95 -2.85
N PRO A 72 -17.24 1.57 -2.33
CA PRO A 72 -17.22 2.23 -1.02
C PRO A 72 -16.85 1.31 0.16
N GLU A 73 -17.08 0.01 0.03
CA GLU A 73 -16.77 -0.99 1.06
C GLU A 73 -15.29 -1.42 1.07
N ILE A 74 -14.55 -1.18 -0.01
CA ILE A 74 -13.15 -1.59 -0.15
C ILE A 74 -12.24 -0.38 -0.01
N ASP A 75 -11.25 -0.46 0.89
CA ASP A 75 -10.19 0.53 0.94
C ASP A 75 -9.22 0.34 -0.22
N SER A 76 -8.88 1.47 -0.87
CA SER A 76 -8.05 1.47 -2.07
C SER A 76 -6.55 1.56 -1.79
N ASP A 77 -6.13 1.62 -0.53
CA ASP A 77 -4.72 1.70 -0.14
C ASP A 77 -3.92 0.43 -0.47
N ILE A 78 -4.45 -0.75 -0.13
CA ILE A 78 -3.77 -2.03 -0.47
C ILE A 78 -3.66 -2.21 -1.99
N PRO A 79 -4.73 -2.05 -2.81
CA PRO A 79 -4.58 -2.04 -4.26
C PRO A 79 -3.57 -1.01 -4.78
N ALA A 80 -3.50 0.19 -4.19
CA ALA A 80 -2.54 1.21 -4.57
C ALA A 80 -1.09 0.81 -4.28
N MET A 81 -0.83 0.17 -3.13
CA MET A 81 0.50 -0.37 -2.78
C MET A 81 0.93 -1.45 -3.77
N ILE A 82 0.03 -2.38 -4.11
CA ILE A 82 0.27 -3.45 -5.07
C ILE A 82 0.52 -2.88 -6.47
N GLY A 83 -0.31 -1.93 -6.91
CA GLY A 83 -0.15 -1.26 -8.20
C GLY A 83 1.15 -0.47 -8.31
N ALA A 84 1.56 0.25 -7.26
CA ALA A 84 2.83 0.95 -7.21
C ALA A 84 4.02 -0.02 -7.31
N SER A 85 3.95 -1.15 -6.60
CA SER A 85 4.96 -2.20 -6.66
C SER A 85 5.10 -2.79 -8.06
N ALA A 86 3.97 -3.16 -8.70
CA ALA A 86 3.95 -3.68 -10.06
C ALA A 86 4.51 -2.66 -11.07
N ALA A 87 4.10 -1.40 -10.98
CA ALA A 87 4.58 -0.34 -11.87
C ALA A 87 6.09 -0.14 -11.76
N LEU A 88 6.65 -0.20 -10.55
CA LEU A 88 8.11 -0.09 -10.34
C LEU A 88 8.86 -1.26 -10.97
N VAL A 89 8.39 -2.49 -10.77
CA VAL A 89 9.01 -3.68 -11.38
C VAL A 89 8.99 -3.58 -12.90
N LEU A 90 7.85 -3.17 -13.47
CA LEU A 90 7.68 -3.05 -14.93
C LEU A 90 8.42 -1.85 -15.53
N SER A 91 8.83 -0.88 -14.74
CA SER A 91 9.54 0.32 -15.23
C SER A 91 11.03 0.08 -15.54
N GLY A 92 11.60 -1.06 -15.13
CA GLY A 92 13.01 -1.38 -15.31
C GLY A 92 13.97 -0.55 -14.42
N VAL A 93 13.47 0.22 -13.44
CA VAL A 93 14.31 0.90 -12.44
C VAL A 93 14.96 -0.12 -11.50
N PRO A 94 16.13 0.19 -10.89
CA PRO A 94 16.81 -0.73 -9.98
C PRO A 94 16.05 -0.83 -8.64
N PHE A 95 14.97 -1.57 -8.64
CA PHE A 95 14.08 -1.80 -7.52
C PHE A 95 14.17 -3.26 -7.05
N ALA A 96 14.57 -3.48 -5.80
CA ALA A 96 14.77 -4.83 -5.23
C ALA A 96 13.45 -5.46 -4.71
N GLY A 97 12.32 -5.11 -5.35
CA GLY A 97 11.01 -5.70 -5.12
C GLY A 97 10.78 -6.95 -6.00
N PRO A 98 9.50 -7.33 -6.19
CA PRO A 98 8.30 -6.62 -5.75
C PRO A 98 8.05 -6.68 -4.25
N ILE A 99 7.18 -5.78 -3.78
CA ILE A 99 6.51 -5.90 -2.49
C ILE A 99 5.07 -6.37 -2.68
N GLY A 100 4.57 -7.14 -1.71
CA GLY A 100 3.16 -7.35 -1.47
C GLY A 100 2.67 -6.49 -0.32
N ALA A 101 1.36 -6.39 -0.19
CA ALA A 101 0.69 -5.77 0.95
C ALA A 101 -0.61 -6.50 1.26
N ALA A 102 -1.00 -6.49 2.53
CA ALA A 102 -2.27 -7.02 3.00
C ALA A 102 -2.76 -6.23 4.20
N ARG A 103 -4.08 -6.11 4.33
CA ARG A 103 -4.75 -5.67 5.54
C ARG A 103 -5.23 -6.89 6.32
N VAL A 104 -5.01 -6.90 7.60
CA VAL A 104 -5.44 -8.00 8.48
C VAL A 104 -6.33 -7.45 9.58
N GLY A 105 -7.56 -7.96 9.63
CA GLY A 105 -8.47 -7.79 10.75
C GLY A 105 -8.39 -8.97 11.71
N TYR A 106 -9.02 -8.81 12.89
CA TYR A 106 -9.20 -9.90 13.86
C TYR A 106 -10.56 -9.79 14.52
N ALA A 107 -11.41 -10.79 14.32
CA ALA A 107 -12.73 -10.87 14.92
C ALA A 107 -13.10 -12.33 15.22
N ASP A 108 -13.80 -12.55 16.31
CA ASP A 108 -14.29 -13.88 16.74
C ASP A 108 -13.19 -14.96 16.82
N GLY A 109 -11.95 -14.54 17.17
CA GLY A 109 -10.82 -15.46 17.28
C GLY A 109 -10.16 -15.85 15.96
N ALA A 110 -10.50 -15.19 14.84
CA ALA A 110 -9.97 -15.47 13.52
C ALA A 110 -9.38 -14.23 12.84
N TYR A 111 -8.35 -14.44 12.02
CA TYR A 111 -7.80 -13.39 11.16
C TYR A 111 -8.67 -13.23 9.90
N LEU A 112 -8.88 -11.97 9.50
CA LEU A 112 -9.59 -11.58 8.29
C LEU A 112 -8.60 -10.98 7.30
N LEU A 113 -8.56 -11.52 6.09
CA LEU A 113 -7.71 -10.97 5.03
C LEU A 113 -8.46 -9.90 4.24
N ASN A 114 -7.88 -8.71 4.15
CA ASN A 114 -8.42 -7.57 3.41
C ASN A 114 -9.91 -7.33 3.71
N PRO A 115 -10.27 -7.21 5.00
CA PRO A 115 -11.67 -7.04 5.41
C PRO A 115 -12.27 -5.80 4.78
N THR A 116 -13.56 -5.86 4.49
CA THR A 116 -14.36 -4.71 4.09
C THR A 116 -14.47 -3.69 5.24
N LYS A 117 -14.89 -2.46 4.96
CA LYS A 117 -15.10 -1.44 6.01
C LYS A 117 -16.12 -1.89 7.05
N SER A 118 -17.22 -2.52 6.59
CA SER A 118 -18.25 -3.05 7.49
C SER A 118 -17.73 -4.19 8.38
N GLU A 119 -16.76 -4.97 7.93
CA GLU A 119 -16.09 -6.00 8.72
C GLU A 119 -15.08 -5.39 9.69
N LEU A 120 -14.34 -4.34 9.26
CA LEU A 120 -13.41 -3.62 10.12
C LEU A 120 -14.08 -2.93 11.32
N GLU A 121 -15.30 -2.43 11.17
CA GLU A 121 -16.07 -1.85 12.27
C GLU A 121 -16.28 -2.85 13.45
N LYS A 122 -16.26 -4.14 13.16
CA LYS A 122 -16.42 -5.21 14.15
C LYS A 122 -15.08 -5.84 14.55
N SER A 123 -14.02 -5.45 13.90
CA SER A 123 -12.68 -5.99 14.12
C SER A 123 -12.02 -5.35 15.33
N GLN A 124 -11.26 -6.15 16.09
CA GLN A 124 -10.40 -5.69 17.17
C GLN A 124 -9.00 -5.27 16.69
N LEU A 125 -8.73 -5.47 15.40
CA LEU A 125 -7.46 -5.17 14.76
C LEU A 125 -7.71 -4.57 13.37
N ASP A 126 -6.99 -3.49 13.07
CA ASP A 126 -6.73 -3.01 11.73
C ASP A 126 -5.21 -2.97 11.55
N LEU A 127 -4.64 -3.92 10.83
CA LEU A 127 -3.21 -4.05 10.64
C LEU A 127 -2.90 -4.09 9.15
N VAL A 128 -2.01 -3.21 8.71
CA VAL A 128 -1.44 -3.24 7.36
C VAL A 128 -0.01 -3.77 7.46
N VAL A 129 0.27 -4.79 6.68
CA VAL A 129 1.61 -5.35 6.53
C VAL A 129 2.05 -5.28 5.08
N ALA A 130 3.30 -4.91 4.86
CA ALA A 130 3.92 -4.91 3.54
C ALA A 130 5.36 -5.40 3.61
N GLY A 131 5.81 -6.05 2.55
CA GLY A 131 7.17 -6.60 2.49
C GLY A 131 7.46 -7.33 1.19
N THR A 132 8.66 -7.86 1.11
CA THR A 132 9.12 -8.72 0.03
C THR A 132 8.75 -10.19 0.29
N ALA A 133 9.07 -11.07 -0.63
CA ALA A 133 8.90 -12.51 -0.42
C ALA A 133 9.66 -13.05 0.82
N LYS A 134 10.74 -12.38 1.22
CA LYS A 134 11.66 -12.86 2.27
C LYS A 134 11.47 -12.19 3.63
N ALA A 135 10.93 -10.97 3.66
CA ALA A 135 10.89 -10.16 4.87
C ALA A 135 9.73 -9.16 4.89
N VAL A 136 9.19 -8.94 6.08
CA VAL A 136 8.29 -7.83 6.36
C VAL A 136 9.12 -6.54 6.43
N LEU A 137 8.70 -5.49 5.74
CA LEU A 137 9.37 -4.18 5.70
C LEU A 137 8.60 -3.10 6.47
N MET A 138 7.28 -3.25 6.54
CA MET A 138 6.42 -2.28 7.18
C MET A 138 5.24 -2.97 7.87
N VAL A 139 4.95 -2.51 9.08
CA VAL A 139 3.73 -2.82 9.81
C VAL A 139 3.16 -1.52 10.34
N GLU A 140 1.88 -1.32 10.19
CA GLU A 140 1.11 -0.24 10.81
C GLU A 140 -0.19 -0.83 11.36
N SER A 141 -0.53 -0.53 12.61
CA SER A 141 -1.70 -1.15 13.23
C SER A 141 -2.39 -0.26 14.24
N GLU A 142 -3.71 -0.44 14.31
CA GLU A 142 -4.57 0.00 15.39
C GLU A 142 -5.23 -1.25 16.01
N ALA A 143 -5.13 -1.43 17.34
CA ALA A 143 -5.60 -2.62 18.02
C ALA A 143 -6.30 -2.30 19.34
N GLN A 144 -7.33 -3.07 19.68
CA GLN A 144 -8.08 -3.01 20.94
C GLN A 144 -7.53 -4.05 21.91
N ILE A 145 -6.40 -3.75 22.58
CA ILE A 145 -5.79 -4.57 23.65
C ILE A 145 -5.74 -6.07 23.26
N LEU A 146 -4.99 -6.40 22.22
CA LEU A 146 -4.77 -7.78 21.82
C LEU A 146 -3.47 -8.34 22.43
N PRO A 147 -3.41 -9.65 22.73
CA PRO A 147 -2.17 -10.33 23.15
C PRO A 147 -1.08 -10.27 22.07
N GLU A 148 0.18 -10.30 22.50
CA GLU A 148 1.34 -10.24 21.59
C GLU A 148 1.37 -11.39 20.56
N ASP A 149 0.98 -12.59 20.96
CA ASP A 149 0.92 -13.76 20.09
C ASP A 149 -0.12 -13.59 18.97
N VAL A 150 -1.26 -12.96 19.27
CA VAL A 150 -2.27 -12.60 18.27
C VAL A 150 -1.74 -11.54 17.31
N MET A 151 -1.06 -10.51 17.83
CA MET A 151 -0.47 -9.45 17.00
C MET A 151 0.63 -10.00 16.10
N LEU A 152 1.53 -10.83 16.62
CA LEU A 152 2.56 -11.49 15.83
C LEU A 152 1.95 -12.44 14.79
N GLY A 153 0.96 -13.21 15.18
CA GLY A 153 0.22 -14.08 14.26
C GLY A 153 -0.44 -13.33 13.11
N ALA A 154 -0.99 -12.13 13.36
CA ALA A 154 -1.56 -11.28 12.32
C ALA A 154 -0.51 -10.82 11.29
N VAL A 155 0.68 -10.44 11.74
CA VAL A 155 1.79 -10.05 10.85
C VAL A 155 2.23 -11.23 9.98
N VAL A 156 2.41 -12.40 10.58
CA VAL A 156 2.80 -13.64 9.87
C VAL A 156 1.72 -14.01 8.85
N TYR A 157 0.46 -14.03 9.28
CA TYR A 157 -0.69 -14.32 8.41
C TYR A 157 -0.73 -13.38 7.19
N GLY A 158 -0.65 -12.07 7.41
CA GLY A 158 -0.66 -11.10 6.31
C GLY A 158 0.53 -11.27 5.36
N HIS A 159 1.74 -11.54 5.90
CA HIS A 159 2.93 -11.82 5.09
C HIS A 159 2.78 -13.09 4.24
N GLU A 160 2.20 -14.16 4.78
CA GLU A 160 1.93 -15.38 4.04
C GLU A 160 0.91 -15.15 2.92
N GLN A 161 -0.18 -14.45 3.22
CA GLN A 161 -1.24 -14.20 2.25
C GLN A 161 -0.80 -13.31 1.09
N MET A 162 0.05 -12.31 1.32
CA MET A 162 0.52 -11.42 0.26
C MET A 162 1.52 -12.08 -0.71
N GLN A 163 2.03 -13.28 -0.44
CA GLN A 163 2.94 -14.00 -1.34
C GLN A 163 2.30 -14.26 -2.71
N ALA A 164 1.00 -14.50 -2.76
CA ALA A 164 0.27 -14.67 -4.02
C ALA A 164 0.36 -13.42 -4.93
N VAL A 165 0.32 -12.23 -4.32
CA VAL A 165 0.47 -10.96 -5.03
C VAL A 165 1.87 -10.81 -5.60
N ILE A 166 2.90 -11.13 -4.80
CA ILE A 166 4.30 -11.08 -5.22
C ILE A 166 4.54 -12.03 -6.39
N ALA A 167 3.99 -13.26 -6.33
CA ALA A 167 4.07 -14.21 -7.42
C ALA A 167 3.43 -13.67 -8.71
N ALA A 168 2.22 -13.10 -8.62
CA ALA A 168 1.53 -12.52 -9.77
C ALA A 168 2.28 -11.34 -10.41
N ILE A 169 2.93 -10.49 -9.60
CA ILE A 169 3.74 -9.38 -10.12
C ILE A 169 4.98 -9.93 -10.86
N ASN A 170 5.63 -10.98 -10.34
CA ASN A 170 6.77 -11.59 -11.00
C ASN A 170 6.35 -12.24 -12.33
N GLU A 171 5.23 -12.97 -12.36
CA GLU A 171 4.70 -13.55 -13.61
C GLU A 171 4.43 -12.47 -14.66
N LEU A 172 3.81 -11.36 -14.26
CA LEU A 172 3.57 -10.22 -15.15
C LEU A 172 4.88 -9.60 -15.67
N ALA A 173 5.89 -9.49 -14.81
CA ALA A 173 7.20 -8.98 -15.18
C ALA A 173 7.90 -9.91 -16.20
N ASP A 174 7.81 -11.22 -16.01
CA ASP A 174 8.37 -12.22 -16.92
C ASP A 174 7.69 -12.15 -18.30
N GLU A 175 6.37 -11.94 -18.35
CA GLU A 175 5.64 -11.77 -19.61
C GLU A 175 6.03 -10.49 -20.36
N VAL A 176 6.18 -9.38 -19.64
CA VAL A 176 6.50 -8.07 -20.24
C VAL A 176 7.98 -7.98 -20.61
N ASN A 177 8.85 -8.63 -19.86
CA ASN A 177 10.31 -8.63 -20.00
C ASN A 177 10.88 -7.20 -20.11
N PRO A 178 10.69 -6.37 -19.05
CA PRO A 178 11.02 -4.94 -19.04
C PRO A 178 12.53 -4.66 -19.07
#